data_fb4492760e8a281d4991a5dcfb32848d
#
_entry.id   fb4492760e8a281d4991a5dcfb32848d
#
_cell.length_a   1.000
_cell.length_b   1.000
_cell.length_c   1.000
_cell.angle_alpha   90.00
_cell.angle_beta   90.00
_cell.angle_gamma   90.00
#
_symmetry.space_group_name_H-M   'P 1'
#
loop_
_entity.id
_entity.type
_entity.pdbx_description
1 polymer ?
#
loop_
_entity_poly.entity_id
_entity_poly.type
_entity_poly.pdbx_seq_one_letter_code
_entity_poly.pdbx_strand_id
1 'polypeptide(L)'
;MKAAFDIEKHQLFISASVGISVFPSDALNAEQLLRNADSALFKAKNAGREGYALYTEELTVHALNRIEVASDLRRALEQHELRVYYQPVHDLNTSRLIGVEALVRWQHPLRGLVPPGEFIPIAERTGLIAEIDAWVLEQACWQMCQWQSAGVDLSFVAVNISSRLFARPELYTLVSTVLADTGLDPALLELEVTESAVMDDSQGALEQMHRLRALGLRLAIDDFGTGFSSLLRLKRLPVQKLKIDQGFVAGLPGDNDDVAIVRAVIALSHSMGLQVHAEGIEQIEQAQFLLNLNCNLGQGYWFGRPMPASELDWQRAPAISR
;
A
#
# COMPACT_ATOMS: atom_id res chain seq x y z
N MET A 1 6.19 28.92 -9.13
CA MET A 1 7.45 29.69 -8.94
C MET A 1 8.57 28.67 -8.96
N LYS A 2 9.50 28.73 -9.95
CA LYS A 2 10.62 27.77 -10.07
C LYS A 2 11.99 28.44 -9.87
N ALA A 3 12.04 29.69 -9.40
CA ALA A 3 13.29 30.38 -9.14
C ALA A 3 13.77 30.06 -7.73
N ALA A 4 15.04 29.65 -7.62
CA ALA A 4 15.65 29.47 -6.33
C ALA A 4 15.85 30.79 -5.62
N PHE A 5 15.68 30.80 -4.32
CA PHE A 5 16.05 31.93 -3.46
C PHE A 5 17.41 31.61 -2.84
N ASP A 6 18.38 32.49 -3.08
CA ASP A 6 19.70 32.37 -2.48
C ASP A 6 19.69 33.06 -1.11
N ILE A 7 19.82 32.28 -0.05
CA ILE A 7 19.93 32.79 1.33
C ILE A 7 21.27 32.30 1.88
N GLU A 8 22.20 33.23 2.07
CA GLU A 8 23.59 33.00 2.48
C GLU A 8 24.31 32.00 1.55
N LYS A 9 24.46 30.71 1.94
CA LYS A 9 25.13 29.67 1.16
C LYS A 9 24.17 28.58 0.68
N HIS A 10 22.84 28.78 0.82
CA HIS A 10 21.83 27.76 0.51
C HIS A 10 20.86 28.27 -0.55
N GLN A 11 20.60 27.45 -1.54
CA GLN A 11 19.52 27.66 -2.51
C GLN A 11 18.24 27.02 -1.99
N LEU A 12 17.20 27.84 -1.77
CA LEU A 12 15.89 27.38 -1.34
C LEU A 12 14.90 27.45 -2.49
N PHE A 13 14.21 26.35 -2.74
CA PHE A 13 13.10 26.28 -3.66
C PHE A 13 11.80 26.38 -2.87
N ILE A 14 11.01 27.40 -3.16
CA ILE A 14 9.73 27.62 -2.48
C ILE A 14 8.62 27.34 -3.48
N SER A 15 7.67 26.50 -3.09
CA SER A 15 6.44 26.26 -3.81
C SER A 15 5.22 26.68 -3.01
N ALA A 16 4.10 26.93 -3.70
CA ALA A 16 2.84 27.28 -3.07
C ALA A 16 1.70 26.47 -3.69
N SER A 17 0.76 26.07 -2.83
CA SER A 17 -0.54 25.59 -3.28
C SER A 17 -1.58 26.68 -3.08
N VAL A 18 -2.53 26.81 -4.01
CA VAL A 18 -3.55 27.86 -3.99
C VAL A 18 -4.94 27.25 -4.13
N GLY A 19 -5.84 27.60 -3.21
CA GLY A 19 -7.26 27.31 -3.34
C GLY A 19 -8.02 28.57 -3.79
N ILE A 20 -8.94 28.44 -4.71
CA ILE A 20 -9.66 29.54 -5.33
C ILE A 20 -11.16 29.32 -5.18
N SER A 21 -11.85 30.32 -4.68
CA SER A 21 -13.31 30.41 -4.64
C SER A 21 -13.75 31.77 -5.24
N VAL A 22 -14.80 31.78 -6.03
CA VAL A 22 -15.22 32.91 -6.86
C VAL A 22 -16.56 33.46 -6.36
N PHE A 23 -16.65 34.77 -6.11
CA PHE A 23 -17.91 35.46 -5.84
C PHE A 23 -18.57 35.87 -7.16
N PRO A 24 -19.90 35.79 -7.29
CA PRO A 24 -20.89 35.23 -6.36
C PRO A 24 -21.19 33.74 -6.61
N SER A 25 -20.51 33.09 -7.56
CA SER A 25 -20.83 31.73 -8.02
C SER A 25 -20.70 30.68 -6.91
N ASP A 26 -19.64 30.79 -6.10
CA ASP A 26 -19.31 29.75 -5.12
C ASP A 26 -19.86 30.06 -3.72
N ALA A 27 -20.11 31.35 -3.41
CA ALA A 27 -20.76 31.76 -2.17
C ALA A 27 -21.18 33.24 -2.20
N LEU A 28 -22.14 33.61 -1.33
CA LEU A 28 -22.68 34.95 -1.25
C LEU A 28 -22.12 35.78 -0.08
N ASN A 29 -21.25 35.23 0.76
CA ASN A 29 -20.61 35.92 1.87
C ASN A 29 -19.14 35.53 2.03
N ALA A 30 -18.36 36.39 2.68
CA ALA A 30 -16.91 36.23 2.80
C ALA A 30 -16.50 34.97 3.61
N GLU A 31 -17.24 34.65 4.67
CA GLU A 31 -16.93 33.48 5.51
C GLU A 31 -17.05 32.17 4.71
N GLN A 32 -18.07 32.07 3.88
CA GLN A 32 -18.32 30.90 3.03
C GLN A 32 -17.30 30.83 1.88
N LEU A 33 -16.93 31.97 1.29
CA LEU A 33 -15.86 32.03 0.28
C LEU A 33 -14.52 31.55 0.85
N LEU A 34 -14.16 31.98 2.06
CA LEU A 34 -12.93 31.52 2.70
C LEU A 34 -12.95 30.01 2.97
N ARG A 35 -14.05 29.46 3.49
CA ARG A 35 -14.19 28.00 3.69
C ARG A 35 -14.09 27.23 2.38
N ASN A 36 -14.70 27.73 1.33
CA ASN A 36 -14.68 27.12 0.01
C ASN A 36 -13.27 27.17 -0.62
N ALA A 37 -12.58 28.31 -0.48
CA ALA A 37 -11.19 28.44 -0.90
C ALA A 37 -10.25 27.49 -0.11
N ASP A 38 -10.48 27.31 1.20
CA ASP A 38 -9.73 26.35 2.03
C ASP A 38 -9.95 24.90 1.56
N SER A 39 -11.18 24.52 1.21
CA SER A 39 -11.47 23.20 0.64
C SER A 39 -10.75 22.98 -0.68
N ALA A 40 -10.71 24.01 -1.55
CA ALA A 40 -9.95 23.95 -2.80
C ALA A 40 -8.43 23.93 -2.57
N LEU A 41 -7.91 24.69 -1.61
CA LEU A 41 -6.49 24.64 -1.21
C LEU A 41 -6.08 23.26 -0.76
N PHE A 42 -6.94 22.61 -0.01
CA PHE A 42 -6.70 21.24 0.43
C PHE A 42 -6.61 20.25 -0.75
N LYS A 43 -7.49 20.39 -1.75
CA LYS A 43 -7.41 19.61 -2.99
C LYS A 43 -6.08 19.83 -3.71
N ALA A 44 -5.64 21.09 -3.87
CA ALA A 44 -4.36 21.41 -4.50
C ALA A 44 -3.16 20.78 -3.77
N LYS A 45 -3.19 20.74 -2.43
CA LYS A 45 -2.14 20.10 -1.62
C LYS A 45 -2.11 18.59 -1.80
N ASN A 46 -3.26 17.94 -1.95
CA ASN A 46 -3.36 16.48 -2.15
C ASN A 46 -3.05 16.06 -3.59
N ALA A 47 -3.22 16.94 -4.56
CA ALA A 47 -2.91 16.69 -5.97
C ALA A 47 -1.41 16.87 -6.33
N GLY A 48 -0.53 16.75 -5.33
CA GLY A 48 0.93 16.84 -5.54
C GLY A 48 1.55 18.18 -5.17
N ARG A 49 0.81 19.09 -4.52
CA ARG A 49 1.25 20.45 -4.17
C ARG A 49 1.62 21.27 -5.43
N GLU A 50 2.28 22.42 -5.26
CA GLU A 50 2.80 23.29 -6.36
C GLU A 50 1.79 23.72 -7.43
N GLY A 51 0.48 23.67 -7.13
CA GLY A 51 -0.59 23.95 -8.06
C GLY A 51 -1.73 24.76 -7.46
N TYR A 52 -2.79 24.88 -8.22
CA TYR A 52 -4.04 25.51 -7.73
C TYR A 52 -5.23 24.58 -7.98
N ALA A 53 -6.28 24.78 -7.19
CA ALA A 53 -7.57 24.15 -7.42
C ALA A 53 -8.68 25.20 -7.30
N LEU A 54 -9.68 25.08 -8.17
CA LEU A 54 -10.92 25.83 -8.05
C LEU A 54 -11.88 25.08 -7.12
N TYR A 55 -12.66 25.83 -6.38
CA TYR A 55 -13.73 25.29 -5.58
C TYR A 55 -14.81 24.66 -6.47
N THR A 56 -15.36 23.55 -6.01
CA THR A 56 -16.59 22.95 -6.52
C THR A 56 -17.42 22.49 -5.34
N GLU A 57 -18.76 22.43 -5.46
CA GLU A 57 -19.62 21.98 -4.35
C GLU A 57 -19.26 20.57 -3.86
N GLU A 58 -18.80 19.72 -4.76
CA GLU A 58 -18.29 18.37 -4.44
C GLU A 58 -17.19 18.41 -3.37
N LEU A 59 -16.34 19.44 -3.35
CA LEU A 59 -15.26 19.55 -2.36
C LEU A 59 -15.80 19.76 -0.95
N THR A 60 -16.91 20.50 -0.78
CA THR A 60 -17.56 20.64 0.53
C THR A 60 -18.18 19.31 0.97
N VAL A 61 -18.88 18.63 0.07
CA VAL A 61 -19.44 17.30 0.35
C VAL A 61 -18.33 16.32 0.74
N HIS A 62 -17.22 16.32 0.01
CA HIS A 62 -16.05 15.49 0.34
C HIS A 62 -15.41 15.87 1.69
N ALA A 63 -15.36 17.15 2.05
CA ALA A 63 -14.80 17.57 3.33
C ALA A 63 -15.68 17.12 4.51
N LEU A 64 -17.00 17.28 4.40
CA LEU A 64 -17.96 16.79 5.41
C LEU A 64 -17.93 15.27 5.54
N ASN A 65 -17.97 14.55 4.40
CA ASN A 65 -17.88 13.09 4.38
C ASN A 65 -16.59 12.59 5.06
N ARG A 66 -15.47 13.32 4.94
CA ARG A 66 -14.21 12.96 5.61
C ARG A 66 -14.29 13.08 7.14
N ILE A 67 -14.96 14.09 7.66
CA ILE A 67 -15.14 14.26 9.10
C ILE A 67 -16.03 13.15 9.65
N GLU A 68 -17.12 12.83 8.95
CA GLU A 68 -18.00 11.71 9.28
C GLU A 68 -17.24 10.39 9.24
N VAL A 69 -16.54 10.10 8.13
CA VAL A 69 -15.74 8.88 7.98
C VAL A 69 -14.65 8.76 9.06
N ALA A 70 -13.99 9.86 9.43
CA ALA A 70 -12.99 9.82 10.51
C ALA A 70 -13.60 9.46 11.87
N SER A 71 -14.78 10.01 12.18
CA SER A 71 -15.52 9.69 13.41
C SER A 71 -16.01 8.23 13.39
N ASP A 72 -16.60 7.82 12.27
CA ASP A 72 -17.15 6.47 12.09
C ASP A 72 -16.04 5.41 12.10
N LEU A 73 -14.87 5.71 11.53
CA LEU A 73 -13.74 4.79 11.49
C LEU A 73 -13.16 4.49 12.89
N ARG A 74 -13.14 5.48 13.78
CA ARG A 74 -12.77 5.25 15.18
C ARG A 74 -13.73 4.27 15.85
N ARG A 75 -15.04 4.48 15.64
CA ARG A 75 -16.06 3.57 16.14
C ARG A 75 -15.97 2.18 15.49
N ALA A 76 -15.61 2.11 14.21
CA ALA A 76 -15.50 0.86 13.48
C ALA A 76 -14.48 -0.11 14.09
N LEU A 77 -13.35 0.42 14.63
CA LEU A 77 -12.37 -0.37 15.37
C LEU A 77 -12.99 -0.97 16.64
N GLU A 78 -13.74 -0.17 17.41
CA GLU A 78 -14.37 -0.60 18.66
C GLU A 78 -15.54 -1.56 18.44
N GLN A 79 -16.29 -1.41 17.34
CA GLN A 79 -17.51 -2.17 17.05
C GLN A 79 -17.29 -3.34 16.09
N HIS A 80 -16.02 -3.69 15.82
CA HIS A 80 -15.69 -4.81 14.94
C HIS A 80 -16.32 -4.70 13.55
N GLU A 81 -16.35 -3.50 12.97
CA GLU A 81 -16.84 -3.28 11.60
C GLU A 81 -15.77 -3.53 10.54
N LEU A 82 -14.50 -3.65 10.92
CA LEU A 82 -13.44 -4.00 10.01
C LEU A 82 -13.45 -5.50 9.68
N ARG A 83 -13.02 -5.83 8.47
CA ARG A 83 -12.86 -7.20 7.97
C ARG A 83 -11.51 -7.31 7.28
N VAL A 84 -10.90 -8.49 7.31
CA VAL A 84 -9.74 -8.79 6.47
C VAL A 84 -10.20 -9.64 5.31
N TYR A 85 -9.91 -9.19 4.11
CA TYR A 85 -10.04 -9.94 2.88
C TYR A 85 -8.65 -10.40 2.44
N TYR A 86 -8.59 -11.47 1.72
CA TYR A 86 -7.34 -12.07 1.30
C TYR A 86 -7.30 -12.15 -0.22
N GLN A 87 -6.22 -11.67 -0.80
CA GLN A 87 -6.00 -11.77 -2.23
C GLN A 87 -4.92 -12.81 -2.53
N PRO A 88 -5.19 -13.76 -3.43
CA PRO A 88 -4.26 -14.85 -3.74
C PRO A 88 -3.04 -14.33 -4.48
N VAL A 89 -1.86 -14.85 -4.08
CA VAL A 89 -0.56 -14.65 -4.74
C VAL A 89 -0.10 -15.97 -5.35
N HIS A 90 0.18 -15.95 -6.64
CA HIS A 90 0.56 -17.12 -7.40
C HIS A 90 2.03 -17.08 -7.83
N ASP A 91 2.67 -18.24 -7.82
CA ASP A 91 3.93 -18.45 -8.52
C ASP A 91 3.67 -18.54 -10.02
N LEU A 92 4.25 -17.63 -10.79
CA LEU A 92 3.99 -17.53 -12.23
C LEU A 92 4.51 -18.72 -13.03
N ASN A 93 5.57 -19.42 -12.55
CA ASN A 93 6.14 -20.58 -13.25
C ASN A 93 5.31 -21.84 -13.07
N THR A 94 4.74 -22.02 -11.88
CA THR A 94 3.97 -23.22 -11.53
C THR A 94 2.48 -23.02 -11.53
N SER A 95 2.03 -21.75 -11.61
CA SER A 95 0.64 -21.30 -11.44
C SER A 95 0.02 -21.67 -10.08
N ARG A 96 0.80 -22.15 -9.12
CA ARG A 96 0.30 -22.54 -7.79
C ARG A 96 0.05 -21.31 -6.93
N LEU A 97 -1.03 -21.34 -6.17
CA LEU A 97 -1.25 -20.42 -5.06
C LEU A 97 -0.20 -20.71 -3.98
N ILE A 98 0.59 -19.71 -3.63
CA ILE A 98 1.69 -19.85 -2.67
C ILE A 98 1.58 -18.94 -1.45
N GLY A 99 0.78 -17.91 -1.51
CA GLY A 99 0.58 -16.96 -0.43
C GLY A 99 -0.66 -16.12 -0.64
N VAL A 100 -0.95 -15.30 0.33
CA VAL A 100 -2.07 -14.35 0.28
C VAL A 100 -1.64 -13.00 0.84
N GLU A 101 -2.23 -11.93 0.33
CA GLU A 101 -2.13 -10.60 0.91
C GLU A 101 -3.39 -10.28 1.71
N ALA A 102 -3.20 -9.82 2.96
CA ALA A 102 -4.27 -9.43 3.87
C ALA A 102 -4.64 -7.96 3.64
N LEU A 103 -5.85 -7.73 3.20
CA LEU A 103 -6.35 -6.42 2.78
C LEU A 103 -7.56 -6.02 3.62
N VAL A 104 -7.43 -4.92 4.36
CA VAL A 104 -8.53 -4.41 5.19
C VAL A 104 -9.72 -3.97 4.34
N ARG A 105 -10.92 -4.23 4.85
CA ARG A 105 -12.22 -3.75 4.32
C ARG A 105 -13.03 -3.21 5.47
N TRP A 106 -13.89 -2.26 5.20
CA TRP A 106 -14.78 -1.71 6.20
C TRP A 106 -16.24 -2.05 5.89
N GLN A 107 -16.83 -2.89 6.71
CA GLN A 107 -18.25 -3.24 6.63
C GLN A 107 -19.07 -2.21 7.40
N HIS A 108 -19.32 -1.07 6.77
CA HIS A 108 -20.06 0.02 7.38
C HIS A 108 -21.56 -0.31 7.48
N PRO A 109 -22.23 -0.10 8.64
CA PRO A 109 -23.62 -0.54 8.85
C PRO A 109 -24.63 0.11 7.90
N LEU A 110 -24.36 1.33 7.42
CA LEU A 110 -25.27 2.05 6.53
C LEU A 110 -24.77 2.11 5.08
N ARG A 111 -23.44 2.09 4.85
CA ARG A 111 -22.83 2.25 3.52
C ARG A 111 -22.45 0.93 2.86
N GLY A 112 -22.60 -0.19 3.58
CA GLY A 112 -22.14 -1.49 3.11
C GLY A 112 -20.62 -1.61 3.12
N LEU A 113 -20.05 -2.31 2.14
CA LEU A 113 -18.60 -2.52 2.06
C LEU A 113 -17.89 -1.28 1.49
N VAL A 114 -17.19 -0.54 2.35
CA VAL A 114 -16.42 0.65 1.99
C VAL A 114 -15.01 0.23 1.56
N PRO A 115 -14.56 0.63 0.35
CA PRO A 115 -13.24 0.26 -0.16
C PRO A 115 -12.11 1.02 0.55
N PRO A 116 -10.90 0.43 0.65
CA PRO A 116 -9.74 1.04 1.32
C PRO A 116 -9.41 2.45 0.83
N GLY A 117 -9.51 2.70 -0.46
CA GLY A 117 -9.22 4.02 -1.06
C GLY A 117 -10.05 5.17 -0.49
N GLU A 118 -11.22 4.90 0.11
CA GLU A 118 -12.05 5.92 0.74
C GLU A 118 -11.62 6.22 2.19
N PHE A 119 -11.18 5.23 2.96
CA PHE A 119 -10.93 5.42 4.39
C PHE A 119 -9.44 5.39 4.79
N ILE A 120 -8.57 4.67 4.08
CA ILE A 120 -7.13 4.60 4.39
C ILE A 120 -6.48 5.99 4.39
N PRO A 121 -6.71 6.87 3.38
CA PRO A 121 -6.14 8.22 3.41
C PRO A 121 -6.64 9.06 4.59
N ILE A 122 -7.82 8.75 5.12
CA ILE A 122 -8.37 9.41 6.32
C ILE A 122 -7.73 8.84 7.58
N ALA A 123 -7.58 7.52 7.66
CA ALA A 123 -6.89 6.83 8.74
C ALA A 123 -5.44 7.30 8.90
N GLU A 124 -4.72 7.46 7.79
CA GLU A 124 -3.35 7.98 7.80
C GLU A 124 -3.27 9.40 8.39
N ARG A 125 -4.14 10.30 7.96
CA ARG A 125 -4.15 11.68 8.47
C ARG A 125 -4.53 11.78 9.93
N THR A 126 -5.48 10.99 10.38
CA THR A 126 -5.95 10.98 11.77
C THR A 126 -5.04 10.19 12.71
N GLY A 127 -4.15 9.36 12.17
CA GLY A 127 -3.26 8.47 12.93
C GLY A 127 -3.88 7.12 13.27
N LEU A 128 -5.15 6.89 12.93
CA LEU A 128 -5.85 5.61 13.15
C LEU A 128 -5.26 4.47 12.33
N ILE A 129 -4.53 4.78 11.27
CA ILE A 129 -3.92 3.75 10.41
C ILE A 129 -3.04 2.78 11.20
N ALA A 130 -2.29 3.26 12.20
CA ALA A 130 -1.42 2.41 12.99
C ALA A 130 -2.21 1.39 13.85
N GLU A 131 -3.41 1.76 14.31
CA GLU A 131 -4.29 0.85 15.05
C GLU A 131 -4.93 -0.17 14.08
N ILE A 132 -5.28 0.28 12.88
CA ILE A 132 -5.81 -0.60 11.81
C ILE A 132 -4.74 -1.62 11.40
N ASP A 133 -3.50 -1.18 11.12
CA ASP A 133 -2.40 -2.06 10.73
C ASP A 133 -2.12 -3.12 11.81
N ALA A 134 -2.08 -2.69 13.10
CA ALA A 134 -1.89 -3.60 14.21
C ALA A 134 -3.00 -4.67 14.28
N TRP A 135 -4.25 -4.25 14.10
CA TRP A 135 -5.39 -5.15 14.08
C TRP A 135 -5.33 -6.11 12.87
N VAL A 136 -5.01 -5.61 11.68
CA VAL A 136 -4.88 -6.46 10.48
C VAL A 136 -3.77 -7.49 10.65
N LEU A 137 -2.63 -7.08 11.19
CA LEU A 137 -1.50 -7.96 11.49
C LEU A 137 -1.92 -9.12 12.40
N GLU A 138 -2.62 -8.82 13.48
CA GLU A 138 -3.11 -9.84 14.41
C GLU A 138 -4.08 -10.80 13.72
N GLN A 139 -5.09 -10.28 12.99
CA GLN A 139 -6.07 -11.09 12.29
C GLN A 139 -5.44 -11.97 11.20
N ALA A 140 -4.48 -11.43 10.44
CA ALA A 140 -3.77 -12.18 9.41
C ALA A 140 -2.96 -13.34 9.99
N CYS A 141 -2.25 -13.11 11.11
CA CYS A 141 -1.49 -14.17 11.78
C CYS A 141 -2.42 -15.26 12.33
N TRP A 142 -3.51 -14.92 13.00
CA TRP A 142 -4.50 -15.89 13.46
C TRP A 142 -5.11 -16.70 12.32
N GLN A 143 -5.47 -16.02 11.23
CA GLN A 143 -6.04 -16.70 10.06
C GLN A 143 -5.05 -17.67 9.41
N MET A 144 -3.78 -17.29 9.33
CA MET A 144 -2.74 -18.17 8.81
C MET A 144 -2.56 -19.43 9.65
N CYS A 145 -2.58 -19.31 10.98
CA CYS A 145 -2.57 -20.47 11.90
C CYS A 145 -3.77 -21.39 11.69
N GLN A 146 -4.96 -20.82 11.45
CA GLN A 146 -6.17 -21.61 11.16
C GLN A 146 -6.02 -22.39 9.86
N TRP A 147 -5.51 -21.77 8.80
CA TRP A 147 -5.24 -22.44 7.53
C TRP A 147 -4.22 -23.57 7.65
N GLN A 148 -3.12 -23.33 8.35
CA GLN A 148 -2.14 -24.38 8.64
C GLN A 148 -2.77 -25.56 9.38
N SER A 149 -3.58 -25.29 10.40
CA SER A 149 -4.29 -26.32 11.17
C SER A 149 -5.28 -27.11 10.31
N ALA A 150 -5.82 -26.48 9.26
CA ALA A 150 -6.69 -27.12 8.27
C ALA A 150 -5.91 -27.86 7.16
N GLY A 151 -4.58 -27.87 7.21
CA GLY A 151 -3.73 -28.55 6.22
C GLY A 151 -3.51 -27.75 4.92
N VAL A 152 -3.78 -26.45 4.92
CA VAL A 152 -3.50 -25.58 3.78
C VAL A 152 -2.01 -25.23 3.75
N ASP A 153 -1.36 -25.51 2.61
CA ASP A 153 0.07 -25.28 2.40
C ASP A 153 0.31 -23.90 1.75
N LEU A 154 0.41 -22.86 2.58
CA LEU A 154 0.81 -21.52 2.16
C LEU A 154 2.22 -21.20 2.64
N SER A 155 2.98 -20.53 1.80
CA SER A 155 4.34 -20.08 2.11
C SER A 155 4.40 -18.78 2.87
N PHE A 156 3.34 -17.94 2.82
CA PHE A 156 3.27 -16.68 3.56
C PHE A 156 1.87 -16.07 3.57
N VAL A 157 1.63 -15.22 4.57
CA VAL A 157 0.61 -14.18 4.56
C VAL A 157 1.31 -12.82 4.60
N ALA A 158 0.99 -11.96 3.63
CA ALA A 158 1.54 -10.62 3.52
C ALA A 158 0.63 -9.60 4.22
N VAL A 159 1.22 -8.63 4.92
CA VAL A 159 0.52 -7.56 5.63
C VAL A 159 1.18 -6.23 5.34
N ASN A 160 0.39 -5.27 4.88
CA ASN A 160 0.81 -3.90 4.65
C ASN A 160 1.06 -3.17 5.98
N ILE A 161 2.17 -2.46 6.09
CA ILE A 161 2.53 -1.63 7.24
C ILE A 161 2.68 -0.18 6.78
N SER A 162 1.81 0.69 7.28
CA SER A 162 1.89 2.11 6.97
C SER A 162 3.22 2.72 7.42
N SER A 163 3.66 3.76 6.72
CA SER A 163 4.85 4.51 7.10
C SER A 163 4.78 5.06 8.53
N ARG A 164 3.57 5.38 9.01
CA ARG A 164 3.34 5.83 10.39
C ARG A 164 3.62 4.76 11.44
N LEU A 165 3.16 3.53 11.21
CA LEU A 165 3.43 2.42 12.12
C LEU A 165 4.88 1.98 11.99
N PHE A 166 5.39 1.92 10.77
CA PHE A 166 6.78 1.56 10.49
C PHE A 166 7.79 2.47 11.19
N ALA A 167 7.52 3.77 11.28
CA ALA A 167 8.38 4.72 11.99
C ALA A 167 8.32 4.61 13.52
N ARG A 168 7.39 3.82 14.09
CA ARG A 168 7.27 3.67 15.54
C ARG A 168 8.20 2.59 16.07
N PRO A 169 9.02 2.87 17.10
CA PRO A 169 9.87 1.85 17.75
C PRO A 169 9.10 0.64 18.29
N GLU A 170 7.82 0.84 18.63
CA GLU A 170 6.92 -0.16 19.18
C GLU A 170 6.53 -1.25 18.15
N LEU A 171 6.74 -1.03 16.86
CA LEU A 171 6.40 -2.03 15.82
C LEU A 171 7.09 -3.39 16.10
N TYR A 172 8.35 -3.38 16.49
CA TYR A 172 9.06 -4.61 16.85
C TYR A 172 8.36 -5.36 17.98
N THR A 173 7.97 -4.65 19.04
CA THR A 173 7.28 -5.25 20.19
C THR A 173 5.91 -5.77 19.76
N LEU A 174 5.16 -5.00 18.98
CA LEU A 174 3.87 -5.42 18.45
C LEU A 174 3.99 -6.73 17.66
N VAL A 175 4.88 -6.78 16.67
CA VAL A 175 5.09 -7.98 15.83
C VAL A 175 5.52 -9.17 16.67
N SER A 176 6.48 -9.00 17.59
CA SER A 176 6.96 -10.09 18.45
C SER A 176 5.86 -10.60 19.39
N THR A 177 5.00 -9.72 19.91
CA THR A 177 3.85 -10.11 20.73
C THR A 177 2.83 -10.89 19.93
N VAL A 178 2.44 -10.39 18.75
CA VAL A 178 1.48 -11.09 17.87
C VAL A 178 1.98 -12.48 17.48
N LEU A 179 3.27 -12.60 17.13
CA LEU A 179 3.87 -13.91 16.80
C LEU A 179 3.86 -14.86 18.01
N ALA A 180 4.15 -14.35 19.21
CA ALA A 180 4.13 -15.15 20.43
C ALA A 180 2.69 -15.59 20.80
N ASP A 181 1.72 -14.71 20.69
CA ASP A 181 0.32 -14.97 21.07
C ASP A 181 -0.37 -15.92 20.08
N THR A 182 -0.06 -15.81 18.79
CA THR A 182 -0.63 -16.67 17.74
C THR A 182 0.11 -18.00 17.60
N GLY A 183 1.39 -18.05 17.95
CA GLY A 183 2.27 -19.19 17.69
C GLY A 183 2.63 -19.36 16.20
N LEU A 184 2.40 -18.36 15.37
CA LEU A 184 2.75 -18.41 13.95
C LEU A 184 4.26 -18.48 13.76
N ASP A 185 4.73 -19.40 12.90
CA ASP A 185 6.12 -19.38 12.45
C ASP A 185 6.43 -18.04 11.76
N PRO A 186 7.39 -17.26 12.27
CA PRO A 186 7.75 -15.97 11.67
C PRO A 186 8.06 -16.05 10.18
N ALA A 187 8.59 -17.17 9.69
CA ALA A 187 8.90 -17.37 8.27
C ALA A 187 7.68 -17.32 7.36
N LEU A 188 6.48 -17.43 7.91
CA LEU A 188 5.20 -17.37 7.19
C LEU A 188 4.57 -15.98 7.20
N LEU A 189 5.13 -15.03 7.95
CA LEU A 189 4.71 -13.64 7.95
C LEU A 189 5.61 -12.81 7.03
N GLU A 190 5.00 -12.08 6.12
CA GLU A 190 5.66 -11.07 5.29
C GLU A 190 5.09 -9.70 5.63
N LEU A 191 5.95 -8.74 5.95
CA LEU A 191 5.55 -7.34 6.11
C LEU A 191 5.92 -6.56 4.85
N GLU A 192 4.95 -5.85 4.30
CA GLU A 192 5.10 -5.01 3.12
C GLU A 192 5.18 -3.54 3.56
N VAL A 193 6.20 -2.86 3.10
CA VAL A 193 6.44 -1.45 3.41
C VAL A 193 6.65 -0.69 2.11
N THR A 194 6.05 0.47 1.99
CA THR A 194 6.20 1.29 0.77
C THR A 194 7.65 1.76 0.59
N GLU A 195 8.05 1.94 -0.66
CA GLU A 195 9.36 2.51 -1.01
C GLU A 195 9.63 3.79 -0.22
N SER A 196 8.67 4.71 -0.16
CA SER A 196 8.80 5.98 0.54
C SER A 196 9.11 5.82 2.03
N ALA A 197 8.50 4.83 2.70
CA ALA A 197 8.68 4.61 4.14
C ALA A 197 10.13 4.21 4.50
N VAL A 198 10.82 3.52 3.59
CA VAL A 198 12.19 3.04 3.82
C VAL A 198 13.27 3.91 3.18
N MET A 199 12.90 4.78 2.22
CA MET A 199 13.85 5.66 1.53
C MET A 199 14.05 7.00 2.24
N ASP A 200 13.20 7.39 3.17
CA ASP A 200 13.45 8.53 4.03
C ASP A 200 14.70 8.28 4.89
N ASP A 201 15.54 9.33 5.03
CA ASP A 201 16.93 9.25 5.55
C ASP A 201 17.04 8.97 7.04
N SER A 202 16.19 8.12 7.58
CA SER A 202 16.25 7.75 8.99
C SER A 202 17.10 6.48 9.17
N GLN A 203 18.23 6.63 9.84
CA GLN A 203 19.04 5.52 10.33
C GLN A 203 18.19 4.51 11.13
N GLY A 204 17.08 4.97 11.71
CA GLY A 204 16.11 4.16 12.43
C GLY A 204 15.32 3.18 11.57
N ALA A 205 15.01 3.53 10.31
CA ALA A 205 14.28 2.63 9.42
C ALA A 205 15.06 1.36 9.09
N LEU A 206 16.34 1.50 8.76
CA LEU A 206 17.21 0.35 8.47
C LEU A 206 17.41 -0.53 9.70
N GLU A 207 17.63 0.06 10.87
CA GLU A 207 17.76 -0.68 12.14
C GLU A 207 16.48 -1.43 12.46
N GLN A 208 15.32 -0.80 12.28
CA GLN A 208 14.00 -1.44 12.49
C GLN A 208 13.83 -2.66 11.56
N MET A 209 14.18 -2.53 10.28
CA MET A 209 14.12 -3.65 9.34
C MET A 209 15.04 -4.80 9.77
N HIS A 210 16.26 -4.52 10.21
CA HIS A 210 17.16 -5.56 10.71
C HIS A 210 16.62 -6.26 11.95
N ARG A 211 16.02 -5.51 12.88
CA ARG A 211 15.39 -6.08 14.09
C ARG A 211 14.22 -6.99 13.72
N LEU A 212 13.34 -6.53 12.79
CA LEU A 212 12.22 -7.34 12.31
C LEU A 212 12.71 -8.62 11.60
N ARG A 213 13.73 -8.49 10.75
CA ARG A 213 14.34 -9.67 10.11
C ARG A 213 14.94 -10.67 11.10
N ALA A 214 15.49 -10.20 12.20
CA ALA A 214 16.04 -11.05 13.27
C ALA A 214 14.96 -11.91 13.96
N LEU A 215 13.67 -11.54 13.87
CA LEU A 215 12.56 -12.40 14.29
C LEU A 215 12.33 -13.58 13.34
N GLY A 216 12.88 -13.54 12.12
CA GLY A 216 12.72 -14.60 11.11
C GLY A 216 11.67 -14.31 10.03
N LEU A 217 10.89 -13.23 10.14
CA LEU A 217 9.86 -12.85 9.17
C LEU A 217 10.47 -12.35 7.83
N ARG A 218 9.63 -12.22 6.82
CA ARG A 218 9.98 -11.67 5.50
C ARG A 218 9.65 -10.19 5.42
N LEU A 219 10.44 -9.46 4.62
CA LEU A 219 10.19 -8.05 4.30
C LEU A 219 10.11 -7.87 2.80
N ALA A 220 9.12 -7.14 2.33
CA ALA A 220 8.96 -6.74 0.94
C ALA A 220 8.88 -5.22 0.83
N ILE A 221 9.38 -4.68 -0.28
CA ILE A 221 9.16 -3.28 -0.65
C ILE A 221 7.98 -3.24 -1.60
N ASP A 222 7.00 -2.42 -1.25
CA ASP A 222 5.79 -2.18 -2.03
C ASP A 222 5.87 -0.89 -2.85
N ASP A 223 5.05 -0.81 -3.91
CA ASP A 223 4.95 0.34 -4.84
C ASP A 223 6.30 0.73 -5.47
N PHE A 224 7.19 -0.25 -5.72
CA PHE A 224 8.54 0.06 -6.22
C PHE A 224 8.52 0.64 -7.63
N GLY A 225 9.24 1.76 -7.78
CA GLY A 225 9.37 2.50 -9.04
C GLY A 225 8.49 3.75 -9.12
N THR A 226 7.59 3.98 -8.15
CA THR A 226 6.77 5.19 -8.10
C THR A 226 7.50 6.38 -7.45
N GLY A 227 8.63 6.12 -6.77
CA GLY A 227 9.45 7.10 -6.04
C GLY A 227 10.84 7.30 -6.62
N PHE A 228 11.65 8.08 -5.90
CA PHE A 228 13.07 8.32 -6.23
C PHE A 228 13.97 7.35 -5.47
N SER A 229 14.06 6.11 -5.95
CA SER A 229 14.93 5.10 -5.32
C SER A 229 16.41 5.37 -5.52
N SER A 230 17.15 5.41 -4.41
CA SER A 230 18.61 5.26 -4.45
C SER A 230 18.98 3.77 -4.48
N LEU A 231 19.50 3.28 -5.60
CA LEU A 231 19.97 1.89 -5.73
C LEU A 231 21.01 1.51 -4.65
N LEU A 232 21.80 2.49 -4.20
CA LEU A 232 22.78 2.28 -3.13
C LEU A 232 22.08 1.98 -1.79
N ARG A 233 20.92 2.59 -1.54
CA ARG A 233 20.11 2.31 -0.35
C ARG A 233 19.44 0.95 -0.46
N LEU A 234 18.77 0.68 -1.57
CA LEU A 234 18.12 -0.61 -1.81
C LEU A 234 19.07 -1.79 -1.52
N LYS A 235 20.32 -1.70 -1.95
CA LYS A 235 21.35 -2.71 -1.68
C LYS A 235 21.59 -3.00 -0.19
N ARG A 236 21.26 -2.05 0.70
CA ARG A 236 21.49 -2.19 2.15
C ARG A 236 20.26 -2.69 2.90
N LEU A 237 19.09 -2.67 2.25
CA LEU A 237 17.86 -3.09 2.89
C LEU A 237 17.81 -4.61 3.03
N PRO A 238 17.44 -5.13 4.22
CA PRO A 238 17.34 -6.57 4.46
C PRO A 238 16.03 -7.16 3.95
N VAL A 239 15.66 -6.84 2.70
CA VAL A 239 14.43 -7.30 2.04
C VAL A 239 14.67 -8.53 1.20
N GLN A 240 13.62 -9.28 0.91
CA GLN A 240 13.65 -10.49 0.09
C GLN A 240 12.86 -10.34 -1.20
N LYS A 241 11.99 -9.31 -1.28
CA LYS A 241 11.05 -9.15 -2.38
C LYS A 241 10.89 -7.68 -2.76
N LEU A 242 10.72 -7.42 -4.06
CA LEU A 242 10.23 -6.17 -4.61
C LEU A 242 8.89 -6.41 -5.29
N LYS A 243 7.90 -5.55 -5.00
CA LYS A 243 6.60 -5.56 -5.65
C LYS A 243 6.57 -4.48 -6.75
N ILE A 244 6.15 -4.85 -7.94
CA ILE A 244 5.97 -3.92 -9.07
C ILE A 244 4.55 -3.39 -8.98
N ASP A 245 4.43 -2.06 -8.86
CA ASP A 245 3.14 -1.37 -8.78
C ASP A 245 2.23 -1.66 -9.97
N GLN A 246 0.95 -1.80 -9.69
CA GLN A 246 -0.08 -2.08 -10.69
C GLN A 246 -0.12 -1.06 -11.85
N GLY A 247 0.28 0.20 -11.60
CA GLY A 247 0.34 1.24 -12.62
C GLY A 247 1.24 0.87 -13.78
N PHE A 248 2.37 0.20 -13.53
CA PHE A 248 3.29 -0.28 -14.57
C PHE A 248 2.83 -1.59 -15.22
N VAL A 249 2.06 -2.41 -14.50
CA VAL A 249 1.54 -3.67 -15.04
C VAL A 249 0.34 -3.43 -15.96
N ALA A 250 -0.45 -2.40 -15.70
CA ALA A 250 -1.66 -2.07 -16.45
C ALA A 250 -1.40 -1.84 -17.96
N GLY A 251 -0.26 -1.23 -18.33
CA GLY A 251 0.12 -0.96 -19.71
C GLY A 251 0.76 -2.13 -20.46
N LEU A 252 1.03 -3.25 -19.78
CA LEU A 252 1.70 -4.42 -20.39
C LEU A 252 0.76 -5.22 -21.30
N PRO A 253 1.29 -5.80 -22.37
CA PRO A 253 2.61 -5.61 -22.99
C PRO A 253 2.67 -4.47 -24.01
N GLY A 254 1.65 -3.61 -24.07
CA GLY A 254 1.42 -2.65 -25.15
C GLY A 254 2.15 -1.31 -25.00
N ASP A 255 2.39 -0.84 -23.77
CA ASP A 255 3.07 0.42 -23.50
C ASP A 255 4.59 0.21 -23.40
N ASN A 256 5.35 0.92 -24.27
CA ASN A 256 6.80 0.76 -24.33
C ASN A 256 7.53 1.30 -23.08
N ASP A 257 6.99 2.33 -22.44
CA ASP A 257 7.60 2.94 -21.26
C ASP A 257 7.40 2.01 -20.06
N ASP A 258 6.19 1.49 -19.86
CA ASP A 258 5.90 0.50 -18.82
C ASP A 258 6.70 -0.79 -19.01
N VAL A 259 6.80 -1.27 -20.25
CA VAL A 259 7.65 -2.43 -20.60
C VAL A 259 9.11 -2.18 -20.23
N ALA A 260 9.65 -1.00 -20.50
CA ALA A 260 11.04 -0.67 -20.17
C ALA A 260 11.27 -0.62 -18.66
N ILE A 261 10.34 -0.02 -17.91
CA ILE A 261 10.37 0.07 -16.44
C ILE A 261 10.30 -1.33 -15.82
N VAL A 262 9.32 -2.13 -16.21
CA VAL A 262 9.13 -3.48 -15.66
C VAL A 262 10.33 -4.37 -15.92
N ARG A 263 10.91 -4.32 -17.14
CA ARG A 263 12.16 -5.05 -17.47
C ARG A 263 13.33 -4.60 -16.57
N ALA A 264 13.47 -3.30 -16.35
CA ALA A 264 14.54 -2.76 -15.52
C ALA A 264 14.39 -3.20 -14.05
N VAL A 265 13.17 -3.16 -13.50
CA VAL A 265 12.89 -3.59 -12.12
C VAL A 265 13.16 -5.08 -11.95
N ILE A 266 12.71 -5.93 -12.88
CA ILE A 266 12.94 -7.39 -12.83
C ILE A 266 14.44 -7.69 -12.90
N ALA A 267 15.17 -7.08 -13.84
CA ALA A 267 16.61 -7.29 -13.98
C ALA A 267 17.39 -6.83 -12.74
N LEU A 268 17.03 -5.68 -12.16
CA LEU A 268 17.59 -5.17 -10.93
C LEU A 268 17.37 -6.16 -9.78
N SER A 269 16.13 -6.60 -9.58
CA SER A 269 15.76 -7.51 -8.50
C SER A 269 16.56 -8.82 -8.57
N HIS A 270 16.65 -9.41 -9.74
CA HIS A 270 17.43 -10.64 -9.95
C HIS A 270 18.92 -10.42 -9.68
N SER A 271 19.49 -9.29 -10.11
CA SER A 271 20.90 -8.98 -9.86
C SER A 271 21.21 -8.81 -8.38
N MET A 272 20.22 -8.48 -7.58
CA MET A 272 20.29 -8.35 -6.11
C MET A 272 19.89 -9.62 -5.35
N GLY A 273 19.46 -10.68 -6.05
CA GLY A 273 18.97 -11.93 -5.45
C GLY A 273 17.61 -11.79 -4.79
N LEU A 274 16.79 -10.81 -5.22
CA LEU A 274 15.44 -10.55 -4.71
C LEU A 274 14.39 -11.24 -5.57
N GLN A 275 13.31 -11.69 -4.95
CA GLN A 275 12.10 -12.12 -5.65
C GLN A 275 11.37 -10.91 -6.22
N VAL A 276 10.71 -11.10 -7.35
CA VAL A 276 9.85 -10.08 -7.98
C VAL A 276 8.40 -10.52 -7.90
N HIS A 277 7.55 -9.61 -7.47
CA HIS A 277 6.11 -9.80 -7.39
C HIS A 277 5.42 -8.71 -8.21
N ALA A 278 4.66 -9.07 -9.24
CA ALA A 278 3.90 -8.13 -10.05
C ALA A 278 2.46 -8.05 -9.57
N GLU A 279 1.98 -6.84 -9.39
CA GLU A 279 0.62 -6.56 -8.95
C GLU A 279 -0.31 -6.11 -10.09
N GLY A 280 -1.62 -6.19 -9.86
CA GLY A 280 -2.59 -5.68 -10.80
C GLY A 280 -2.69 -6.46 -12.12
N ILE A 281 -2.34 -7.74 -12.12
CA ILE A 281 -2.50 -8.59 -13.30
C ILE A 281 -3.99 -8.86 -13.52
N GLU A 282 -4.55 -8.33 -14.61
CA GLU A 282 -5.96 -8.47 -14.97
C GLU A 282 -6.17 -9.34 -16.21
N GLN A 283 -5.14 -9.52 -17.05
CA GLN A 283 -5.21 -10.22 -18.32
C GLN A 283 -4.11 -11.28 -18.45
N ILE A 284 -4.40 -12.33 -19.22
CA ILE A 284 -3.45 -13.43 -19.44
C ILE A 284 -2.17 -12.96 -20.15
N GLU A 285 -2.29 -11.99 -21.04
CA GLU A 285 -1.19 -11.40 -21.81
C GLU A 285 -0.16 -10.74 -20.89
N GLN A 286 -0.62 -10.07 -19.83
CA GLN A 286 0.24 -9.48 -18.81
C GLN A 286 0.98 -10.59 -18.03
N ALA A 287 0.26 -11.62 -17.60
CA ALA A 287 0.86 -12.76 -16.89
C ALA A 287 1.92 -13.48 -17.74
N GLN A 288 1.63 -13.73 -19.03
CA GLN A 288 2.56 -14.36 -19.97
C GLN A 288 3.80 -13.49 -20.21
N PHE A 289 3.60 -12.18 -20.37
CA PHE A 289 4.71 -11.24 -20.55
C PHE A 289 5.64 -11.25 -19.33
N LEU A 290 5.10 -11.16 -18.12
CA LEU A 290 5.84 -11.20 -16.87
C LEU A 290 6.55 -12.54 -16.66
N LEU A 291 5.89 -13.66 -16.96
CA LEU A 291 6.50 -15.00 -16.93
C LEU A 291 7.70 -15.10 -17.88
N ASN A 292 7.59 -14.56 -19.11
CA ASN A 292 8.69 -14.55 -20.08
C ASN A 292 9.90 -13.70 -19.63
N LEU A 293 9.68 -12.73 -18.74
CA LEU A 293 10.73 -11.96 -18.10
C LEU A 293 11.28 -12.65 -16.82
N ASN A 294 10.81 -13.85 -16.49
CA ASN A 294 11.12 -14.57 -15.26
C ASN A 294 10.68 -13.84 -13.98
N CYS A 295 9.59 -13.06 -14.03
CA CYS A 295 8.94 -12.58 -12.82
C CYS A 295 8.50 -13.80 -11.98
N ASN A 296 8.75 -13.74 -10.67
CA ASN A 296 8.53 -14.89 -9.79
C ASN A 296 7.06 -15.07 -9.43
N LEU A 297 6.43 -13.98 -8.99
CA LEU A 297 5.11 -13.97 -8.37
C LEU A 297 4.18 -13.01 -9.09
N GLY A 298 2.90 -13.33 -9.06
CA GLY A 298 1.86 -12.49 -9.61
C GLY A 298 0.60 -12.46 -8.76
N GLN A 299 -0.01 -11.29 -8.72
CA GLN A 299 -1.26 -11.00 -8.03
C GLN A 299 -2.12 -10.09 -8.90
N GLY A 300 -3.43 -10.24 -8.83
CA GLY A 300 -4.36 -9.40 -9.55
C GLY A 300 -5.70 -10.09 -9.81
N TYR A 301 -6.62 -9.40 -10.45
CA TYR A 301 -7.98 -9.92 -10.67
C TYR A 301 -8.04 -11.12 -11.60
N TRP A 302 -7.01 -11.32 -12.41
CA TRP A 302 -6.85 -12.54 -13.18
C TRP A 302 -6.79 -13.80 -12.29
N PHE A 303 -6.04 -13.73 -11.20
CA PHE A 303 -5.90 -14.82 -10.24
C PHE A 303 -7.07 -14.88 -9.26
N GLY A 304 -7.48 -13.74 -8.74
CA GLY A 304 -8.59 -13.60 -7.82
C GLY A 304 -8.73 -12.18 -7.27
N ARG A 305 -9.96 -11.77 -7.03
CA ARG A 305 -10.21 -10.54 -6.29
C ARG A 305 -9.96 -10.78 -4.79
N PRO A 306 -9.67 -9.74 -4.00
CA PRO A 306 -9.71 -9.87 -2.55
C PRO A 306 -11.06 -10.42 -2.09
N MET A 307 -11.05 -11.47 -1.27
CA MET A 307 -12.25 -12.17 -0.80
C MET A 307 -12.12 -12.60 0.66
N PRO A 308 -13.22 -12.88 1.36
CA PRO A 308 -13.19 -13.47 2.70
C PRO A 308 -12.39 -14.78 2.73
N ALA A 309 -11.79 -15.11 3.88
CA ALA A 309 -11.00 -16.32 4.06
C ALA A 309 -11.74 -17.61 3.68
N SER A 310 -13.07 -17.65 3.89
CA SER A 310 -13.93 -18.79 3.56
C SER A 310 -14.21 -19.00 2.08
N GLU A 311 -13.91 -18.00 1.24
CA GLU A 311 -14.18 -18.02 -0.20
C GLU A 311 -12.92 -18.31 -1.04
N LEU A 312 -11.74 -18.43 -0.39
CA LEU A 312 -10.50 -18.75 -1.09
C LEU A 312 -10.55 -20.17 -1.67
N ASP A 313 -10.33 -20.25 -2.98
CA ASP A 313 -10.22 -21.51 -3.69
C ASP A 313 -8.74 -21.95 -3.77
N TRP A 314 -8.35 -22.88 -2.89
CA TRP A 314 -6.99 -23.39 -2.76
C TRP A 314 -6.53 -24.21 -3.99
N GLN A 315 -7.46 -24.68 -4.82
CA GLN A 315 -7.17 -25.49 -6.00
C GLN A 315 -7.11 -24.64 -7.28
N ARG A 316 -7.47 -23.37 -7.19
CA ARG A 316 -7.45 -22.49 -8.35
C ARG A 316 -6.02 -22.24 -8.83
N ALA A 317 -5.70 -22.84 -9.94
CA ALA A 317 -4.42 -22.66 -10.63
C ALA A 317 -4.71 -22.23 -12.08
N PRO A 318 -4.87 -20.92 -12.34
CA PRO A 318 -5.07 -20.46 -13.71
C PRO A 318 -3.84 -20.77 -14.54
N ALA A 319 -4.04 -21.53 -15.63
CA ALA A 319 -2.93 -21.95 -16.48
C ALA A 319 -2.31 -20.76 -17.22
N ILE A 320 -1.03 -20.51 -16.97
CA ILE A 320 -0.22 -19.54 -17.72
C ILE A 320 0.71 -20.38 -18.60
N SER A 321 0.53 -20.30 -19.91
CA SER A 321 1.44 -20.92 -20.88
C SER A 321 2.49 -19.93 -21.36
N ARG A 322 3.74 -20.39 -21.52
CA ARG A 322 4.82 -19.61 -22.14
C ARG A 322 4.56 -19.40 -23.64
#